data_b94cbb0006343e10aaa9fdb87290a303
#
_entry.id   b94cbb0006343e10aaa9fdb87290a303
#
_cell.length_a   1.000
_cell.length_b   1.000
_cell.length_c   1.000
_cell.angle_alpha   90.00
_cell.angle_beta   90.00
_cell.angle_gamma   90.00
#
_symmetry.space_group_name_H-M   'P 1'
#
loop_
_entity.id
_entity.type
_entity.pdbx_description
1 polymer ?
#
loop_
_entity_poly.entity_id
_entity_poly.type
_entity_poly.pdbx_seq_one_letter_code
_entity_poly.pdbx_strand_id
1 'polypeptide(L)'
;MRFLVLGRGAQGSACAFDLLRSDGVSQVRLADLDVSSLPSFLPTDDPRLVPVALDVRNREMMLAEMGQVDAVLSAIPYYFNGELAALAVQAGKHFADLGGNTEIVFQQKELDTAAKLKNVTVIPDTGLAPGMINVLAEHGIKAMDSVESVKLFVGGLPQHPEPPLNYQIV
;
A
#
# COMPACT_ATOMS: atom_id res chain seq x y z
N MET A 1 -11.99 -2.30 -11.70
CA MET A 1 -11.78 -1.50 -10.47
C MET A 1 -10.91 -0.30 -10.76
N ARG A 2 -11.12 0.80 -10.03
CA ARG A 2 -10.31 2.03 -10.08
C ARG A 2 -9.52 2.16 -8.77
N PHE A 3 -8.25 2.45 -8.87
CA PHE A 3 -7.36 2.55 -7.72
C PHE A 3 -6.79 3.96 -7.56
N LEU A 4 -6.65 4.41 -6.32
CA LEU A 4 -5.82 5.54 -5.94
C LEU A 4 -4.57 4.98 -5.26
N VAL A 5 -3.41 5.16 -5.86
CA VAL A 5 -2.12 4.78 -5.29
C VAL A 5 -1.47 6.05 -4.75
N LEU A 6 -1.21 6.08 -3.45
CA LEU A 6 -0.55 7.20 -2.77
C LEU A 6 0.95 6.95 -2.70
N GLY A 7 1.72 7.88 -3.22
CA GLY A 7 3.17 7.81 -3.33
C GLY A 7 3.64 7.33 -4.70
N ARG A 8 4.43 8.14 -5.42
CA ARG A 8 5.08 7.77 -6.69
C ARG A 8 6.54 7.34 -6.53
N GLY A 9 6.96 7.07 -5.30
CA GLY A 9 8.26 6.46 -5.02
C GLY A 9 8.39 5.07 -5.66
N ALA A 10 9.50 4.38 -5.41
CA ALA A 10 9.78 3.07 -6.00
C ALA A 10 8.63 2.07 -5.78
N GLN A 11 8.10 2.00 -4.55
CA GLN A 11 7.05 1.05 -4.19
C GLN A 11 5.69 1.39 -4.83
N GLY A 12 5.22 2.63 -4.69
CA GLY A 12 3.93 3.01 -5.25
C GLY A 12 3.90 2.96 -6.78
N SER A 13 5.01 3.33 -7.43
CA SER A 13 5.12 3.19 -8.89
C SER A 13 5.15 1.73 -9.34
N ALA A 14 5.80 0.83 -8.57
CA ALA A 14 5.76 -0.61 -8.84
C ALA A 14 4.33 -1.17 -8.68
N CYS A 15 3.62 -0.77 -7.62
CA CYS A 15 2.21 -1.13 -7.44
C CYS A 15 1.34 -0.62 -8.60
N ALA A 16 1.51 0.63 -9.02
CA ALA A 16 0.77 1.20 -10.15
C ALA A 16 1.04 0.43 -11.46
N PHE A 17 2.31 0.07 -11.68
CA PHE A 17 2.71 -0.73 -12.85
C PHE A 17 2.03 -2.11 -12.87
N ASP A 18 2.03 -2.81 -11.74
CA ASP A 18 1.42 -4.14 -11.63
C ASP A 18 -0.12 -4.08 -11.76
N LEU A 19 -0.75 -3.09 -11.14
CA LEU A 19 -2.18 -2.85 -11.27
C LEU A 19 -2.59 -2.62 -12.74
N LEU A 20 -1.82 -1.86 -13.51
CA LEU A 20 -2.10 -1.61 -14.93
C LEU A 20 -1.98 -2.88 -15.81
N ARG A 21 -1.29 -3.91 -15.35
CA ARG A 21 -1.19 -5.22 -16.02
C ARG A 21 -2.36 -6.16 -15.69
N SER A 22 -3.20 -5.77 -14.75
CA SER A 22 -4.34 -6.58 -14.30
C SER A 22 -5.59 -6.28 -15.14
N ASP A 23 -6.25 -7.31 -15.67
CA ASP A 23 -7.42 -7.18 -16.56
C ASP A 23 -8.63 -6.50 -15.91
N GLY A 24 -8.77 -6.63 -14.58
CA GLY A 24 -9.88 -6.04 -13.82
C GLY A 24 -9.70 -4.57 -13.46
N VAL A 25 -8.58 -3.94 -13.84
CA VAL A 25 -8.25 -2.55 -13.49
C VAL A 25 -8.57 -1.62 -14.65
N SER A 26 -9.49 -0.70 -14.42
CA SER A 26 -9.93 0.28 -15.41
C SER A 26 -9.26 1.65 -15.26
N GLN A 27 -8.70 1.97 -14.09
CA GLN A 27 -7.96 3.21 -13.84
C GLN A 27 -7.02 3.07 -12.65
N VAL A 28 -5.84 3.68 -12.74
CA VAL A 28 -4.87 3.87 -11.66
C VAL A 28 -4.55 5.36 -11.56
N ARG A 29 -4.99 5.99 -10.49
CA ARG A 29 -4.66 7.37 -10.14
C ARG A 29 -3.42 7.34 -9.24
N LEU A 30 -2.28 7.72 -9.78
CA LEU A 30 -1.00 7.73 -9.05
C LEU A 30 -0.77 9.13 -8.47
N ALA A 31 -0.88 9.25 -7.16
CA ALA A 31 -0.86 10.52 -6.45
C ALA A 31 0.44 10.74 -5.66
N ASP A 32 0.98 11.94 -5.76
CA ASP A 32 2.12 12.42 -4.97
C ASP A 32 2.08 13.95 -4.89
N LEU A 33 2.91 14.54 -4.03
CA LEU A 33 3.07 16.01 -3.98
C LEU A 33 3.58 16.58 -5.31
N ASP A 34 4.45 15.86 -5.99
CA ASP A 34 4.96 16.20 -7.30
C ASP A 34 4.80 15.03 -8.28
N VAL A 35 4.16 15.25 -9.38
CA VAL A 35 3.93 14.30 -10.47
C VAL A 35 4.50 14.78 -11.82
N SER A 36 5.38 15.77 -11.81
CA SER A 36 5.98 16.35 -13.00
C SER A 36 6.84 15.35 -13.79
N SER A 37 7.39 14.34 -13.12
CA SER A 37 8.13 13.25 -13.77
C SER A 37 7.69 11.91 -13.17
N LEU A 38 7.45 10.91 -14.02
CA LEU A 38 7.16 9.54 -13.59
C LEU A 38 8.36 8.64 -13.88
N PRO A 39 8.56 7.56 -13.10
CA PRO A 39 9.57 6.54 -13.43
C PRO A 39 9.40 6.01 -14.85
N SER A 40 10.52 5.85 -15.56
CA SER A 40 10.56 5.48 -16.98
C SER A 40 9.95 4.09 -17.29
N PHE A 41 9.79 3.23 -16.30
CA PHE A 41 9.17 1.92 -16.47
C PHE A 41 7.63 1.97 -16.45
N LEU A 42 7.03 3.09 -16.02
CA LEU A 42 5.57 3.25 -16.07
C LEU A 42 5.12 3.50 -17.51
N PRO A 43 4.02 2.86 -17.94
CA PRO A 43 3.45 3.09 -19.27
C PRO A 43 2.71 4.43 -19.29
N THR A 44 3.43 5.52 -19.50
CA THR A 44 2.87 6.89 -19.46
C THR A 44 1.91 7.20 -20.61
N ASP A 45 1.88 6.35 -21.63
CA ASP A 45 0.94 6.35 -22.75
C ASP A 45 -0.33 5.53 -22.50
N ASP A 46 -0.39 4.76 -21.38
CA ASP A 46 -1.61 4.04 -21.00
C ASP A 46 -2.67 5.04 -20.48
N PRO A 47 -3.84 5.18 -21.14
CA PRO A 47 -4.86 6.12 -20.74
C PRO A 47 -5.49 5.82 -19.36
N ARG A 48 -5.24 4.64 -18.81
CA ARG A 48 -5.68 4.25 -17.46
C ARG A 48 -4.82 4.84 -16.36
N LEU A 49 -3.58 5.25 -16.67
CA LEU A 49 -2.68 5.90 -15.71
C LEU A 49 -2.96 7.39 -15.64
N VAL A 50 -3.37 7.86 -14.48
CA VAL A 50 -3.70 9.27 -14.22
C VAL A 50 -2.81 9.81 -13.10
N PRO A 51 -1.77 10.60 -13.40
CA PRO A 51 -1.00 11.29 -12.39
C PRO A 51 -1.83 12.36 -11.69
N VAL A 52 -1.72 12.46 -10.36
CA VAL A 52 -2.50 13.40 -9.54
C VAL A 52 -1.60 14.11 -8.54
N ALA A 53 -1.48 15.42 -8.64
CA ALA A 53 -0.81 16.22 -7.61
C ALA A 53 -1.70 16.31 -6.37
N LEU A 54 -1.28 15.71 -5.24
CA LEU A 54 -2.09 15.56 -4.05
C LEU A 54 -1.24 15.59 -2.79
N ASP A 55 -1.60 16.48 -1.86
CA ASP A 55 -1.11 16.43 -0.48
C ASP A 55 -2.11 15.63 0.36
N VAL A 56 -1.69 14.48 0.88
CA VAL A 56 -2.52 13.60 1.72
C VAL A 56 -3.01 14.27 3.02
N ARG A 57 -2.35 15.35 3.44
CA ARG A 57 -2.79 16.17 4.59
C ARG A 57 -4.01 17.04 4.27
N ASN A 58 -4.28 17.27 2.99
CA ASN A 58 -5.47 17.98 2.56
C ASN A 58 -6.67 17.03 2.51
N ARG A 59 -7.43 17.01 3.61
CA ARG A 59 -8.56 16.10 3.79
C ARG A 59 -9.64 16.26 2.71
N GLU A 60 -9.91 17.49 2.28
CA GLU A 60 -10.94 17.77 1.26
C GLU A 60 -10.54 17.19 -0.09
N MET A 61 -9.29 17.41 -0.51
CA MET A 61 -8.76 16.85 -1.75
C MET A 61 -8.71 15.31 -1.68
N MET A 62 -8.31 14.73 -0.55
CA MET A 62 -8.32 13.28 -0.34
C MET A 62 -9.71 12.68 -0.53
N LEU A 63 -10.73 13.27 0.08
CA LEU A 63 -12.12 12.80 -0.06
C LEU A 63 -12.62 12.93 -1.51
N ALA A 64 -12.26 14.01 -2.20
CA ALA A 64 -12.60 14.21 -3.60
C ALA A 64 -11.96 13.12 -4.50
N GLU A 65 -10.68 12.81 -4.28
CA GLU A 65 -9.99 11.75 -5.01
C GLU A 65 -10.51 10.35 -4.66
N MET A 66 -10.76 10.07 -3.38
CA MET A 66 -11.39 8.83 -2.94
C MET A 66 -12.78 8.64 -3.57
N GLY A 67 -13.52 9.71 -3.81
CA GLY A 67 -14.82 9.67 -4.49
C GLY A 67 -14.76 9.09 -5.91
N GLN A 68 -13.61 9.13 -6.57
CA GLN A 68 -13.42 8.70 -7.96
C GLN A 68 -12.95 7.25 -8.11
N VAL A 69 -12.57 6.60 -7.03
CA VAL A 69 -11.97 5.26 -7.02
C VAL A 69 -12.78 4.25 -6.22
N ASP A 70 -12.39 3.01 -6.30
CA ASP A 70 -13.02 1.91 -5.57
C ASP A 70 -12.13 1.48 -4.39
N ALA A 71 -10.81 1.61 -4.53
CA ALA A 71 -9.83 1.24 -3.52
C ALA A 71 -8.65 2.22 -3.49
N VAL A 72 -8.04 2.33 -2.30
CA VAL A 72 -6.84 3.13 -2.03
C VAL A 72 -5.71 2.19 -1.63
N LEU A 73 -4.52 2.39 -2.20
CA LEU A 73 -3.28 1.73 -1.81
C LEU A 73 -2.29 2.79 -1.36
N SER A 74 -1.85 2.71 -0.11
CA SER A 74 -0.90 3.64 0.49
C SER A 74 0.52 3.10 0.44
N ALA A 75 1.39 3.77 -0.31
CA ALA A 75 2.82 3.53 -0.41
C ALA A 75 3.64 4.75 0.05
N ILE A 76 3.12 5.49 1.01
CA ILE A 76 3.74 6.66 1.66
C ILE A 76 4.13 6.30 3.10
N PRO A 77 4.83 7.18 3.84
CA PRO A 77 5.25 6.89 5.21
C PRO A 77 4.10 6.44 6.11
N TYR A 78 4.35 5.39 6.89
CA TYR A 78 3.37 4.64 7.69
C TYR A 78 2.52 5.49 8.64
N TYR A 79 3.06 6.58 9.16
CA TYR A 79 2.38 7.43 10.13
C TYR A 79 1.14 8.15 9.57
N PHE A 80 0.93 8.14 8.26
CA PHE A 80 -0.31 8.61 7.63
C PHE A 80 -1.40 7.52 7.57
N ASN A 81 -1.02 6.23 7.63
CA ASN A 81 -1.92 5.13 7.28
C ASN A 81 -3.14 5.01 8.20
N GLY A 82 -3.00 5.32 9.50
CA GLY A 82 -4.13 5.27 10.43
C GLY A 82 -5.25 6.24 10.06
N GLU A 83 -4.91 7.50 9.79
CA GLU A 83 -5.87 8.52 9.39
C GLU A 83 -6.44 8.26 7.99
N LEU A 84 -5.60 7.85 7.05
CA LEU A 84 -6.03 7.56 5.69
C LEU A 84 -6.97 6.35 5.61
N ALA A 85 -6.71 5.30 6.40
CA ALA A 85 -7.62 4.15 6.51
C ALA A 85 -8.99 4.57 7.06
N ALA A 86 -9.02 5.39 8.12
CA ALA A 86 -10.26 5.92 8.68
C ALA A 86 -11.02 6.77 7.64
N LEU A 87 -10.31 7.58 6.88
CA LEU A 87 -10.88 8.42 5.82
C LEU A 87 -11.45 7.57 4.68
N ALA A 88 -10.73 6.52 4.27
CA ALA A 88 -11.20 5.57 3.25
C ALA A 88 -12.47 4.85 3.69
N VAL A 89 -12.52 4.35 4.93
CA VAL A 89 -13.72 3.74 5.50
C VAL A 89 -14.88 4.75 5.54
N GLN A 90 -14.62 5.99 5.96
CA GLN A 90 -15.63 7.05 5.94
C GLN A 90 -16.19 7.26 4.53
N ALA A 91 -15.33 7.29 3.52
CA ALA A 91 -15.69 7.45 2.11
C ALA A 91 -16.31 6.18 1.47
N GLY A 92 -16.36 5.05 2.19
CA GLY A 92 -16.85 3.79 1.67
C GLY A 92 -15.91 3.18 0.61
N LYS A 93 -14.58 3.24 0.85
CA LYS A 93 -13.54 2.74 -0.05
C LYS A 93 -12.71 1.66 0.63
N HIS A 94 -12.29 0.66 -0.14
CA HIS A 94 -11.29 -0.30 0.32
C HIS A 94 -9.94 0.40 0.53
N PHE A 95 -9.16 -0.10 1.47
CA PHE A 95 -7.84 0.46 1.79
C PHE A 95 -6.83 -0.65 2.03
N ALA A 96 -5.64 -0.50 1.48
CA ALA A 96 -4.48 -1.30 1.81
C ALA A 96 -3.25 -0.40 1.95
N ASP A 97 -2.29 -0.81 2.79
CA ASP A 97 -1.01 -0.11 2.93
C ASP A 97 0.17 -1.08 3.05
N LEU A 98 1.37 -0.56 2.88
CA LEU A 98 2.60 -1.35 2.94
C LEU A 98 3.14 -1.52 4.36
N GLY A 99 2.45 -0.96 5.35
CA GLY A 99 2.78 -1.14 6.76
C GLY A 99 3.91 -0.26 7.28
N GLY A 100 4.53 -0.71 8.36
CA GLY A 100 5.69 -0.09 8.98
C GLY A 100 5.58 0.21 10.47
N ASN A 101 4.40 0.04 11.11
CA ASN A 101 4.25 0.28 12.53
C ASN A 101 3.06 -0.47 13.13
N THR A 102 3.33 -1.30 14.14
CA THR A 102 2.33 -2.17 14.79
C THR A 102 1.21 -1.38 15.48
N GLU A 103 1.49 -0.23 16.08
CA GLU A 103 0.46 0.58 16.76
C GLU A 103 -0.54 1.15 15.75
N ILE A 104 -0.07 1.58 14.59
CA ILE A 104 -0.93 2.03 13.49
C ILE A 104 -1.82 0.88 12.99
N VAL A 105 -1.28 -0.33 12.88
CA VAL A 105 -2.08 -1.53 12.52
C VAL A 105 -3.20 -1.78 13.53
N PHE A 106 -2.90 -1.65 14.84
CA PHE A 106 -3.95 -1.80 15.85
C PHE A 106 -5.03 -0.71 15.75
N GLN A 107 -4.67 0.53 15.50
CA GLN A 107 -5.63 1.61 15.23
C GLN A 107 -6.52 1.28 14.00
N GLN A 108 -5.93 0.76 12.94
CA GLN A 108 -6.69 0.33 11.74
C GLN A 108 -7.65 -0.83 12.06
N LYS A 109 -7.27 -1.76 12.94
CA LYS A 109 -8.16 -2.86 13.37
C LYS A 109 -9.41 -2.35 14.12
N GLU A 110 -9.32 -1.22 14.82
CA GLU A 110 -10.48 -0.59 15.47
C GLU A 110 -11.56 -0.14 14.46
N LEU A 111 -11.20 0.01 13.19
CA LEU A 111 -12.15 0.36 12.13
C LEU A 111 -13.05 -0.81 11.68
N ASP A 112 -12.86 -2.03 12.18
CA ASP A 112 -13.51 -3.26 11.70
C ASP A 112 -15.04 -3.12 11.63
N THR A 113 -15.68 -2.64 12.70
CA THR A 113 -17.13 -2.46 12.74
C THR A 113 -17.62 -1.45 11.70
N ALA A 114 -16.93 -0.32 11.57
CA ALA A 114 -17.29 0.72 10.60
C ALA A 114 -17.07 0.24 9.16
N ALA A 115 -15.97 -0.49 8.90
CA ALA A 115 -15.68 -1.06 7.60
C ALA A 115 -16.74 -2.10 7.18
N LYS A 116 -17.15 -2.98 8.09
CA LYS A 116 -18.24 -3.93 7.84
C LYS A 116 -19.57 -3.24 7.50
N LEU A 117 -19.94 -2.20 8.24
CA LEU A 117 -21.14 -1.42 7.96
C LEU A 117 -21.12 -0.75 6.58
N LYS A 118 -19.94 -0.37 6.10
CA LYS A 118 -19.74 0.23 4.77
C LYS A 118 -19.47 -0.78 3.67
N ASN A 119 -19.41 -2.08 4.01
CA ASN A 119 -19.04 -3.17 3.09
C ASN A 119 -17.68 -2.92 2.38
N VAL A 120 -16.70 -2.44 3.14
CA VAL A 120 -15.33 -2.22 2.67
C VAL A 120 -14.33 -3.03 3.49
N THR A 121 -13.14 -3.21 2.94
CA THR A 121 -12.04 -3.97 3.55
C THR A 121 -10.86 -3.04 3.80
N VAL A 122 -10.25 -3.16 4.97
CA VAL A 122 -8.96 -2.54 5.31
C VAL A 122 -7.94 -3.66 5.51
N ILE A 123 -6.84 -3.61 4.77
CA ILE A 123 -5.76 -4.61 4.83
C ILE A 123 -4.45 -3.87 5.12
N PRO A 124 -4.05 -3.76 6.39
CA PRO A 124 -2.76 -3.16 6.76
C PRO A 124 -1.59 -4.12 6.49
N ASP A 125 -0.37 -3.59 6.51
CA ASP A 125 0.87 -4.36 6.49
C ASP A 125 0.99 -5.31 5.28
N THR A 126 0.63 -4.86 4.08
CA THR A 126 0.78 -5.63 2.84
C THR A 126 2.10 -5.36 2.11
N GLY A 127 3.14 -4.97 2.86
CA GLY A 127 4.47 -4.69 2.33
C GLY A 127 5.33 -5.93 2.11
N LEU A 128 6.61 -5.84 2.51
CA LEU A 128 7.58 -6.93 2.37
C LEU A 128 7.39 -7.99 3.46
N ALA A 129 7.43 -7.57 4.72
CA ALA A 129 7.25 -8.41 5.90
C ALA A 129 6.74 -7.57 7.10
N PRO A 130 5.47 -7.72 7.44
CA PRO A 130 4.50 -8.64 6.84
C PRO A 130 4.03 -8.21 5.43
N GLY A 131 3.42 -9.16 4.70
CA GLY A 131 2.88 -8.98 3.35
C GLY A 131 3.41 -10.04 2.38
N MET A 132 4.35 -9.69 1.52
CA MET A 132 4.89 -10.59 0.49
C MET A 132 5.40 -11.91 1.07
N ILE A 133 6.14 -11.88 2.18
CA ILE A 133 6.69 -13.09 2.81
C ILE A 133 5.59 -14.05 3.29
N ASN A 134 4.44 -13.52 3.75
CA ASN A 134 3.30 -14.32 4.17
C ASN A 134 2.65 -15.05 2.98
N VAL A 135 2.52 -14.37 1.84
CA VAL A 135 1.99 -14.96 0.60
C VAL A 135 2.92 -16.06 0.08
N LEU A 136 4.25 -15.83 0.11
CA LEU A 136 5.25 -16.83 -0.28
C LEU A 136 5.22 -18.04 0.65
N ALA A 137 5.09 -17.84 1.97
CA ALA A 137 4.97 -18.92 2.94
C ALA A 137 3.71 -19.75 2.69
N GLU A 138 2.56 -19.12 2.50
CA GLU A 138 1.29 -19.78 2.19
C GLU A 138 1.39 -20.61 0.90
N HIS A 139 2.05 -20.09 -0.13
CA HIS A 139 2.29 -20.82 -1.36
C HIS A 139 3.13 -22.08 -1.10
N GLY A 140 4.21 -21.96 -0.30
CA GLY A 140 5.03 -23.10 0.09
C GLY A 140 4.27 -24.15 0.92
N ILE A 141 3.48 -23.72 1.90
CA ILE A 141 2.64 -24.58 2.74
C ILE A 141 1.68 -25.41 1.88
N LYS A 142 1.02 -24.80 0.90
CA LYS A 142 0.06 -25.49 0.01
C LYS A 142 0.70 -26.54 -0.89
N ALA A 143 2.00 -26.49 -1.08
CA ALA A 143 2.75 -27.47 -1.89
C ALA A 143 3.22 -28.69 -1.07
N MET A 144 2.93 -28.74 0.24
CA MET A 144 3.38 -29.81 1.15
C MET A 144 2.19 -30.57 1.70
N ASP A 145 2.35 -31.88 1.96
CA ASP A 145 1.33 -32.74 2.54
C ASP A 145 1.09 -32.43 4.03
N SER A 146 2.16 -32.04 4.75
CA SER A 146 2.10 -31.62 6.15
C SER A 146 3.21 -30.61 6.47
N VAL A 147 2.93 -29.70 7.39
CA VAL A 147 3.88 -28.68 7.83
C VAL A 147 3.96 -28.67 9.35
N GLU A 148 5.14 -28.92 9.91
CA GLU A 148 5.37 -28.89 11.36
C GLU A 148 5.68 -27.47 11.86
N SER A 149 6.40 -26.67 11.08
CA SER A 149 6.74 -25.28 11.44
C SER A 149 6.99 -24.43 10.20
N VAL A 150 6.71 -23.12 10.32
CA VAL A 150 7.06 -22.12 9.33
C VAL A 150 7.92 -21.05 10.01
N LYS A 151 9.09 -20.77 9.45
CA LYS A 151 10.00 -19.74 9.96
C LYS A 151 10.26 -18.72 8.87
N LEU A 152 9.87 -17.47 9.13
CA LEU A 152 10.02 -16.36 8.21
C LEU A 152 11.14 -15.44 8.72
N PHE A 153 12.09 -15.13 7.86
CA PHE A 153 13.21 -14.25 8.17
C PHE A 153 13.20 -13.07 7.20
N VAL A 154 13.35 -11.89 7.72
CA VAL A 154 13.52 -10.67 6.93
C VAL A 154 14.68 -9.87 7.52
N GLY A 155 15.52 -9.32 6.66
CA GLY A 155 16.62 -8.45 7.05
C GLY A 155 16.45 -7.07 6.44
N GLY A 156 16.65 -6.02 7.26
CA GLY A 156 16.83 -4.65 6.81
C GLY A 156 18.25 -4.22 7.10
N LEU A 157 19.12 -4.22 6.08
CA LEU A 157 20.53 -3.88 6.24
C LEU A 157 20.84 -2.58 5.47
N PRO A 158 21.64 -1.66 6.02
CA PRO A 158 22.08 -0.49 5.29
C PRO A 158 22.94 -0.92 4.09
N GLN A 159 22.73 -0.26 2.95
CA GLN A 159 23.52 -0.51 1.73
C GLN A 159 25.01 -0.15 1.94
N HIS A 160 25.26 0.83 2.80
CA HIS A 160 26.59 1.27 3.21
C HIS A 160 26.69 1.22 4.73
N PRO A 161 27.04 0.04 5.32
CA PRO A 161 27.13 -0.11 6.75
C PRO A 161 28.30 0.71 7.34
N GLU A 162 28.05 1.44 8.43
CA GLU A 162 29.06 2.25 9.12
C GLU A 162 29.41 1.65 10.49
N PRO A 163 30.71 1.66 10.87
CA PRO A 163 31.13 1.28 12.22
C PRO A 163 30.53 2.21 13.29
N PRO A 164 30.38 1.76 14.55
CA PRO A 164 30.85 0.49 15.10
C PRO A 164 29.91 -0.69 14.91
N LEU A 165 28.62 -0.45 14.67
CA LEU A 165 27.61 -1.51 14.68
C LEU A 165 27.38 -2.13 13.31
N ASN A 166 27.70 -1.45 12.22
CA ASN A 166 27.45 -1.87 10.85
C ASN A 166 25.96 -2.14 10.53
N TYR A 167 25.04 -1.61 11.33
CA TYR A 167 23.60 -1.61 11.09
C TYR A 167 22.96 -0.34 11.65
N GLN A 168 21.75 -0.03 11.18
CA GLN A 168 20.93 1.05 11.69
C GLN A 168 19.62 0.46 12.24
N ILE A 169 19.15 1.02 13.37
CA ILE A 169 17.79 0.77 13.85
C ILE A 169 16.87 1.72 13.06
N VAL A 170 15.88 1.16 12.39
CA VAL A 170 14.92 1.89 11.57
C VAL A 170 13.62 2.07 12.31
#